data_64e00c0e1772b01cc9d1e463d93d3385
#
_entry.id   64e00c0e1772b01cc9d1e463d93d3385
#
_cell.length_a   1.000
_cell.length_b   1.000
_cell.length_c   1.000
_cell.angle_alpha   90.00
_cell.angle_beta   90.00
_cell.angle_gamma   90.00
#
_symmetry.space_group_name_H-M   'P 1'
#
loop_
_entity.id
_entity.type
_entity.pdbx_description
1 polymer ?
#
loop_
_entity_poly.entity_id
_entity_poly.type
_entity_poly.pdbx_seq_one_letter_code
_entity_poly.pdbx_strand_id
1 'polypeptide(L)'
;MAVEIIGGLLTNSLALLSDAFHMASDSIALLLSLIAFKLSDKPADSTHTYGYERYEVIAALINGLALVLLSIWIIYEAILRFVHPIEINAPIMIGVSLVGLIINAIVMFKMLKGDTDNLNMRGALLHVMGDLAGSAGAVIAGILIFFFGWNFVDPAISIVLSAIIGYNGFNLAKDSVKILAQRAPLNIDEVISALEKQFAIQVKDFHIWSMTSTSYIVSFEMIGQADLDQVKSFLTQFNIHHATIEQKND
;
A
#
# COMPACT_ATOMS: atom_id res chain seq x y z
N MET A 1 16.19 8.97 -3.04
CA MET A 1 16.41 7.95 -2.00
C MET A 1 17.87 7.88 -1.50
N ALA A 2 18.87 7.29 -2.21
CA ALA A 2 20.23 7.12 -1.67
C ALA A 2 20.90 8.46 -1.27
N VAL A 3 20.76 9.49 -2.07
CA VAL A 3 21.28 10.85 -1.80
C VAL A 3 20.61 11.46 -0.57
N GLU A 4 19.33 11.22 -0.36
CA GLU A 4 18.57 11.72 0.80
C GLU A 4 18.90 10.95 2.08
N ILE A 5 19.14 9.63 2.02
CA ILE A 5 19.65 8.88 3.18
C ILE A 5 21.01 9.43 3.62
N ILE A 6 21.94 9.54 2.69
CA ILE A 6 23.28 10.07 2.99
C ILE A 6 23.18 11.52 3.46
N GLY A 7 22.38 12.34 2.79
CA GLY A 7 22.14 13.72 3.16
C GLY A 7 21.52 13.86 4.54
N GLY A 8 20.50 13.07 4.85
CA GLY A 8 19.83 13.07 6.16
C GLY A 8 20.78 12.70 7.30
N LEU A 9 21.63 11.68 7.08
CA LEU A 9 22.66 11.28 8.05
C LEU A 9 23.73 12.35 8.24
N LEU A 10 24.22 12.94 7.14
CA LEU A 10 25.26 13.99 7.19
C LEU A 10 24.75 15.32 7.77
N THR A 11 23.48 15.61 7.62
CA THR A 11 22.87 16.86 8.10
C THR A 11 22.20 16.73 9.46
N ASN A 12 22.04 15.51 9.99
CA ASN A 12 21.20 15.19 11.13
C ASN A 12 19.71 15.57 10.94
N SER A 13 19.21 15.65 9.69
CA SER A 13 17.83 15.99 9.41
C SER A 13 16.94 14.75 9.47
N LEU A 14 15.94 14.77 10.36
CA LEU A 14 14.92 13.74 10.44
C LEU A 14 13.90 13.85 9.30
N ALA A 15 13.63 15.05 8.80
CA ALA A 15 12.71 15.25 7.68
C ALA A 15 13.26 14.58 6.41
N LEU A 16 14.56 14.76 6.11
CA LEU A 16 15.23 14.07 5.01
C LEU A 16 15.26 12.56 5.20
N LEU A 17 15.52 12.07 6.41
CA LEU A 17 15.52 10.64 6.70
C LEU A 17 14.10 10.03 6.57
N SER A 18 13.07 10.74 7.04
CA SER A 18 11.69 10.29 6.90
C SER A 18 11.27 10.13 5.45
N ASP A 19 11.56 11.14 4.61
CA ASP A 19 11.29 11.12 3.17
C ASP A 19 12.07 9.99 2.46
N ALA A 20 13.37 9.88 2.76
CA ALA A 20 14.22 8.84 2.19
C ALA A 20 13.79 7.41 2.56
N PHE A 21 13.33 7.19 3.79
CA PHE A 21 12.83 5.88 4.23
C PHE A 21 11.46 5.56 3.62
N HIS A 22 10.62 6.57 3.39
CA HIS A 22 9.39 6.38 2.64
C HIS A 22 9.67 5.86 1.22
N MET A 23 10.52 6.57 0.47
CA MET A 23 10.94 6.17 -0.87
C MET A 23 11.62 4.78 -0.89
N ALA A 24 12.41 4.45 0.15
CA ALA A 24 13.03 3.13 0.28
C ALA A 24 11.97 2.03 0.46
N SER A 25 10.97 2.27 1.30
CA SER A 25 9.87 1.33 1.53
C SER A 25 9.06 1.09 0.24
N ASP A 26 8.78 2.14 -0.52
CA ASP A 26 8.09 2.01 -1.81
C ASP A 26 8.90 1.19 -2.82
N SER A 27 10.21 1.42 -2.86
CA SER A 27 11.12 0.65 -3.70
C SER A 27 11.15 -0.84 -3.30
N ILE A 28 11.14 -1.13 -1.99
CA ILE A 28 11.06 -2.49 -1.45
C ILE A 28 9.69 -3.10 -1.76
N ALA A 29 8.60 -2.35 -1.61
CA ALA A 29 7.25 -2.81 -1.94
C ALA A 29 7.13 -3.19 -3.41
N LEU A 30 7.67 -2.38 -4.32
CA LEU A 30 7.71 -2.69 -5.76
C LEU A 30 8.54 -3.96 -6.04
N LEU A 31 9.70 -4.11 -5.40
CA LEU A 31 10.52 -5.31 -5.54
C LEU A 31 9.80 -6.56 -5.04
N LEU A 32 9.16 -6.47 -3.88
CA LEU A 32 8.37 -7.56 -3.30
C LEU A 32 7.18 -7.91 -4.20
N SER A 33 6.50 -6.92 -4.77
CA SER A 33 5.41 -7.13 -5.73
C SER A 33 5.90 -7.84 -7.00
N LEU A 34 7.09 -7.48 -7.52
CA LEU A 34 7.69 -8.17 -8.67
C LEU A 34 8.08 -9.64 -8.35
N ILE A 35 8.59 -9.88 -7.14
CA ILE A 35 8.91 -11.24 -6.68
C ILE A 35 7.61 -12.05 -6.51
N ALA A 36 6.60 -11.46 -5.88
CA ALA A 36 5.30 -12.07 -5.67
C ALA A 36 4.63 -12.40 -7.02
N PHE A 37 4.65 -11.49 -7.98
CA PHE A 37 4.13 -11.73 -9.33
C PHE A 37 4.83 -12.92 -10.00
N LYS A 38 6.17 -13.00 -9.94
CA LYS A 38 6.90 -14.17 -10.45
C LYS A 38 6.61 -15.47 -9.70
N LEU A 39 6.27 -15.39 -8.41
CA LEU A 39 5.88 -16.55 -7.61
C LEU A 39 4.44 -16.98 -7.92
N SER A 40 3.52 -16.04 -8.13
CA SER A 40 2.12 -16.34 -8.48
C SER A 40 1.98 -17.01 -9.85
N ASP A 41 2.93 -16.79 -10.77
CA ASP A 41 3.00 -17.51 -12.05
C ASP A 41 3.31 -19.01 -11.88
N LYS A 42 3.76 -19.45 -10.68
CA LYS A 42 3.97 -20.86 -10.43
C LYS A 42 2.63 -21.57 -10.28
N PRO A 43 2.42 -22.69 -11.02
CA PRO A 43 1.20 -23.46 -10.86
C PRO A 43 1.06 -24.00 -9.44
N ALA A 44 -0.16 -24.23 -9.03
CA ALA A 44 -0.46 -24.94 -7.80
C ALA A 44 0.28 -26.29 -7.76
N ASP A 45 0.78 -26.66 -6.57
CA ASP A 45 1.46 -27.92 -6.34
C ASP A 45 0.82 -28.68 -5.15
N SER A 46 1.38 -29.81 -4.78
CA SER A 46 0.88 -30.63 -3.67
C SER A 46 0.98 -29.96 -2.30
N THR A 47 1.80 -28.93 -2.14
CA THR A 47 1.98 -28.16 -0.89
C THR A 47 1.19 -26.87 -0.88
N HIS A 48 1.02 -26.24 -2.04
CA HIS A 48 0.29 -24.99 -2.25
C HIS A 48 -0.83 -25.20 -3.28
N THR A 49 -1.91 -25.83 -2.83
CA THR A 49 -3.01 -26.27 -3.72
C THR A 49 -3.78 -25.12 -4.38
N TYR A 50 -3.74 -23.93 -3.80
CA TYR A 50 -4.24 -22.68 -4.40
C TYR A 50 -3.13 -21.80 -5.01
N GLY A 51 -1.91 -22.35 -5.20
CA GLY A 51 -0.77 -21.59 -5.72
C GLY A 51 -0.13 -20.66 -4.68
N TYR A 52 0.61 -19.68 -5.16
CA TYR A 52 1.48 -18.82 -4.34
C TYR A 52 0.99 -17.38 -4.22
N GLU A 53 -0.22 -17.06 -4.67
CA GLU A 53 -0.75 -15.68 -4.71
C GLU A 53 -0.76 -14.97 -3.34
N ARG A 54 -0.96 -15.71 -2.23
CA ARG A 54 -0.98 -15.13 -0.88
C ARG A 54 0.37 -14.57 -0.41
N TYR A 55 1.47 -14.92 -1.06
CA TYR A 55 2.78 -14.35 -0.72
C TYR A 55 2.83 -12.84 -1.00
N GLU A 56 2.06 -12.33 -1.97
CA GLU A 56 1.89 -10.89 -2.19
C GLU A 56 1.27 -10.21 -0.96
N VAL A 57 0.23 -10.81 -0.39
CA VAL A 57 -0.46 -10.27 0.78
C VAL A 57 0.45 -10.30 2.02
N ILE A 58 1.23 -11.36 2.19
CA ILE A 58 2.21 -11.46 3.29
C ILE A 58 3.31 -10.40 3.13
N ALA A 59 3.80 -10.19 1.92
CA ALA A 59 4.79 -9.14 1.64
C ALA A 59 4.23 -7.75 1.93
N ALA A 60 2.99 -7.47 1.53
CA ALA A 60 2.30 -6.22 1.84
C ALA A 60 2.11 -6.01 3.36
N LEU A 61 1.77 -7.08 4.10
CA LEU A 61 1.68 -7.03 5.56
C LEU A 61 3.02 -6.65 6.21
N ILE A 62 4.10 -7.32 5.80
CA ILE A 62 5.45 -7.05 6.33
C ILE A 62 5.85 -5.61 6.03
N ASN A 63 5.61 -5.13 4.82
CA ASN A 63 5.91 -3.75 4.44
C ASN A 63 5.10 -2.75 5.27
N GLY A 64 3.79 -2.97 5.43
CA GLY A 64 2.92 -2.12 6.26
C GLY A 64 3.39 -2.04 7.72
N LEU A 65 3.76 -3.19 8.32
CA LEU A 65 4.30 -3.23 9.68
C LEU A 65 5.65 -2.51 9.79
N ALA A 66 6.54 -2.67 8.81
CA ALA A 66 7.82 -1.97 8.76
C ALA A 66 7.65 -0.45 8.73
N LEU A 67 6.69 0.05 7.92
CA LEU A 67 6.35 1.48 7.86
C LEU A 67 5.82 2.01 9.19
N VAL A 68 4.96 1.26 9.88
CA VAL A 68 4.44 1.64 11.20
C VAL A 68 5.57 1.73 12.22
N LEU A 69 6.44 0.71 12.29
CA LEU A 69 7.58 0.70 13.22
C LEU A 69 8.55 1.85 12.96
N LEU A 70 8.86 2.11 11.68
CA LEU A 70 9.70 3.21 11.27
C LEU A 70 9.10 4.56 11.67
N SER A 71 7.81 4.75 11.44
CA SER A 71 7.09 5.97 11.81
C SER A 71 7.11 6.22 13.32
N ILE A 72 6.91 5.19 14.12
CA ILE A 72 7.00 5.27 15.58
C ILE A 72 8.41 5.68 16.00
N TRP A 73 9.44 5.09 15.39
CA TRP A 73 10.83 5.41 15.69
C TRP A 73 11.17 6.86 15.35
N ILE A 74 10.76 7.36 14.17
CA ILE A 74 11.02 8.75 13.77
C ILE A 74 10.28 9.73 14.68
N ILE A 75 9.01 9.45 15.03
CA ILE A 75 8.25 10.30 15.96
C ILE A 75 8.92 10.34 17.33
N TYR A 76 9.36 9.20 17.84
CA TYR A 76 10.09 9.11 19.11
C TYR A 76 11.37 9.96 19.08
N GLU A 77 12.18 9.80 18.04
CA GLU A 77 13.41 10.59 17.86
C GLU A 77 13.11 12.08 17.71
N ALA A 78 12.05 12.45 16.97
CA ALA A 78 11.63 13.83 16.82
C ALA A 78 11.25 14.47 18.17
N ILE A 79 10.51 13.73 19.01
CA ILE A 79 10.15 14.19 20.37
C ILE A 79 11.42 14.42 21.22
N LEU A 80 12.40 13.50 21.17
CA LEU A 80 13.67 13.68 21.86
C LEU A 80 14.40 14.94 21.44
N ARG A 81 14.35 15.31 20.14
CA ARG A 81 14.99 16.51 19.60
C ARG A 81 14.30 17.81 20.01
N PHE A 82 13.05 17.79 20.45
CA PHE A 82 12.44 18.96 21.10
C PHE A 82 13.05 19.22 22.49
N VAL A 83 13.41 18.15 23.21
CA VAL A 83 14.00 18.24 24.56
C VAL A 83 15.52 18.48 24.48
N HIS A 84 16.18 17.80 23.53
CA HIS A 84 17.61 17.87 23.28
C HIS A 84 17.87 18.28 21.82
N PRO A 85 17.80 19.58 21.50
CA PRO A 85 18.00 20.07 20.15
C PRO A 85 19.38 19.69 19.62
N ILE A 86 19.43 19.19 18.38
CA ILE A 86 20.68 18.87 17.66
C ILE A 86 20.89 19.92 16.59
N GLU A 87 22.13 20.30 16.37
CA GLU A 87 22.49 21.19 15.27
C GLU A 87 22.33 20.48 13.93
N ILE A 88 21.63 21.15 13.02
CA ILE A 88 21.35 20.67 11.67
C ILE A 88 22.19 21.46 10.68
N ASN A 89 22.87 20.77 9.78
CA ASN A 89 23.58 21.42 8.69
C ASN A 89 22.61 21.89 7.60
N ALA A 90 22.00 23.05 7.84
CA ALA A 90 20.96 23.60 6.97
C ALA A 90 21.41 23.81 5.50
N PRO A 91 22.63 24.31 5.17
CA PRO A 91 23.06 24.45 3.78
C PRO A 91 23.06 23.13 3.00
N ILE A 92 23.60 22.06 3.61
CA ILE A 92 23.62 20.73 2.98
C ILE A 92 22.20 20.16 2.90
N MET A 93 21.39 20.33 3.95
CA MET A 93 19.97 19.91 3.97
C MET A 93 19.19 20.55 2.82
N ILE A 94 19.29 21.86 2.63
CA ILE A 94 18.64 22.59 1.51
C ILE A 94 19.12 22.04 0.17
N GLY A 95 20.42 21.84 -0.02
CA GLY A 95 20.97 21.32 -1.27
C GLY A 95 20.42 19.94 -1.63
N VAL A 96 20.39 19.01 -0.65
CA VAL A 96 19.91 17.64 -0.85
C VAL A 96 18.40 17.61 -1.10
N SER A 97 17.61 18.32 -0.27
CA SER A 97 16.15 18.34 -0.42
C SER A 97 15.70 19.07 -1.71
N LEU A 98 16.46 20.09 -2.16
CA LEU A 98 16.19 20.76 -3.43
C LEU A 98 16.40 19.81 -4.64
N VAL A 99 17.43 18.97 -4.59
CA VAL A 99 17.64 17.94 -5.62
C VAL A 99 16.46 16.95 -5.64
N GLY A 100 16.01 16.46 -4.48
CA GLY A 100 14.83 15.61 -4.37
C GLY A 100 13.58 16.28 -4.92
N LEU A 101 13.32 17.52 -4.52
CA LEU A 101 12.18 18.32 -4.98
C LEU A 101 12.17 18.47 -6.51
N ILE A 102 13.32 18.79 -7.12
CA ILE A 102 13.42 18.95 -8.58
C ILE A 102 13.15 17.63 -9.28
N ILE A 103 13.69 16.51 -8.80
CA ILE A 103 13.46 15.18 -9.39
C ILE A 103 11.96 14.84 -9.32
N ASN A 104 11.34 14.98 -8.14
CA ASN A 104 9.91 14.69 -7.94
C ASN A 104 9.03 15.62 -8.80
N ALA A 105 9.39 16.90 -8.95
CA ALA A 105 8.71 17.83 -9.84
C ALA A 105 8.81 17.38 -11.31
N ILE A 106 9.98 16.96 -11.78
CA ILE A 106 10.16 16.47 -13.15
C ILE A 106 9.31 15.22 -13.40
N VAL A 107 9.27 14.29 -12.44
CA VAL A 107 8.43 13.08 -12.54
C VAL A 107 6.96 13.48 -12.60
N MET A 108 6.50 14.34 -11.69
CA MET A 108 5.12 14.83 -11.68
C MET A 108 4.73 15.50 -13.02
N PHE A 109 5.56 16.39 -13.56
CA PHE A 109 5.29 17.06 -14.84
C PHE A 109 5.24 16.09 -16.02
N LYS A 110 6.05 15.01 -16.00
CA LYS A 110 5.98 13.97 -17.02
C LYS A 110 4.69 13.16 -16.92
N MET A 111 4.26 12.85 -15.69
CA MET A 111 3.02 12.10 -15.46
C MET A 111 1.77 12.91 -15.84
N LEU A 112 1.75 14.22 -15.57
CA LEU A 112 0.65 15.11 -15.96
C LEU A 112 0.46 15.22 -17.48
N LYS A 113 1.48 14.90 -18.28
CA LYS A 113 1.38 14.84 -19.75
C LYS A 113 0.84 13.51 -20.28
N GLY A 114 0.71 12.51 -19.42
CA GLY A 114 0.13 11.21 -19.76
C GLY A 114 -1.40 11.23 -19.68
N ASP A 115 -2.00 10.05 -19.89
CA ASP A 115 -3.44 9.84 -19.73
C ASP A 115 -3.81 9.85 -18.25
N THR A 116 -4.33 10.99 -17.77
CA THR A 116 -4.72 11.21 -16.37
C THR A 116 -6.11 10.67 -16.04
N ASP A 117 -6.87 10.16 -17.00
CA ASP A 117 -8.22 9.61 -16.78
C ASP A 117 -8.16 8.18 -16.23
N ASN A 118 -7.01 7.51 -16.36
CA ASN A 118 -6.78 6.19 -15.81
C ASN A 118 -6.61 6.26 -14.27
N LEU A 119 -7.39 5.45 -13.52
CA LEU A 119 -7.36 5.38 -12.06
C LEU A 119 -5.97 5.05 -11.50
N ASN A 120 -5.21 4.15 -12.16
CA ASN A 120 -3.85 3.80 -11.75
C ASN A 120 -2.91 5.01 -11.89
N MET A 121 -3.03 5.76 -12.97
CA MET A 121 -2.26 6.99 -13.19
C MET A 121 -2.59 8.05 -12.13
N ARG A 122 -3.87 8.20 -11.77
CA ARG A 122 -4.29 9.13 -10.70
C ARG A 122 -3.72 8.73 -9.35
N GLY A 123 -3.72 7.43 -9.02
CA GLY A 123 -3.10 6.91 -7.79
C GLY A 123 -1.61 7.20 -7.73
N ALA A 124 -0.88 6.91 -8.81
CA ALA A 124 0.54 7.19 -8.93
C ALA A 124 0.85 8.69 -8.87
N LEU A 125 0.01 9.55 -9.47
CA LEU A 125 0.15 11.01 -9.40
C LEU A 125 -0.02 11.52 -7.97
N LEU A 126 -1.02 11.04 -7.23
CA LEU A 126 -1.22 11.39 -5.82
C LEU A 126 -0.02 10.98 -4.94
N HIS A 127 0.58 9.83 -5.22
CA HIS A 127 1.79 9.38 -4.54
C HIS A 127 2.96 10.35 -4.78
N VAL A 128 3.27 10.66 -6.05
CA VAL A 128 4.34 11.61 -6.41
C VAL A 128 4.08 13.02 -5.85
N MET A 129 2.81 13.43 -5.74
CA MET A 129 2.45 14.68 -5.06
C MET A 129 2.78 14.63 -3.56
N GLY A 130 2.61 13.48 -2.92
CA GLY A 130 3.04 13.26 -1.52
C GLY A 130 4.55 13.42 -1.35
N ASP A 131 5.34 12.78 -2.23
CA ASP A 131 6.81 12.90 -2.23
C ASP A 131 7.27 14.34 -2.48
N LEU A 132 6.59 15.03 -3.41
CA LEU A 132 6.88 16.44 -3.67
C LEU A 132 6.61 17.31 -2.43
N ALA A 133 5.51 17.05 -1.71
CA ALA A 133 5.17 17.77 -0.48
C ALA A 133 6.19 17.48 0.64
N GLY A 134 6.67 16.25 0.76
CA GLY A 134 7.73 15.85 1.70
C GLY A 134 9.03 16.59 1.44
N SER A 135 9.52 16.53 0.20
CA SER A 135 10.74 17.23 -0.23
C SER A 135 10.61 18.75 -0.09
N ALA A 136 9.44 19.34 -0.42
CA ALA A 136 9.17 20.77 -0.20
C ALA A 136 9.18 21.13 1.29
N GLY A 137 8.63 20.30 2.15
CA GLY A 137 8.68 20.45 3.60
C GLY A 137 10.12 20.49 4.12
N ALA A 138 10.98 19.58 3.64
CA ALA A 138 12.40 19.56 4.00
C ALA A 138 13.17 20.81 3.53
N VAL A 139 12.87 21.32 2.31
CA VAL A 139 13.43 22.59 1.82
C VAL A 139 13.01 23.75 2.72
N ILE A 140 11.72 23.85 3.05
CA ILE A 140 11.19 24.91 3.92
C ILE A 140 11.83 24.84 5.30
N ALA A 141 11.94 23.62 5.89
CA ALA A 141 12.63 23.44 7.16
C ALA A 141 14.08 23.93 7.10
N GLY A 142 14.82 23.51 6.06
CA GLY A 142 16.20 23.93 5.87
C GLY A 142 16.37 25.46 5.76
N ILE A 143 15.47 26.13 5.02
CA ILE A 143 15.47 27.59 4.90
C ILE A 143 15.21 28.25 6.25
N LEU A 144 14.21 27.79 7.00
CA LEU A 144 13.87 28.36 8.32
C LEU A 144 15.00 28.14 9.34
N ILE A 145 15.65 26.98 9.30
CA ILE A 145 16.82 26.70 10.13
C ILE A 145 17.98 27.63 9.74
N PHE A 146 18.24 27.80 8.44
CA PHE A 146 19.36 28.61 7.96
C PHE A 146 19.23 30.08 8.33
N PHE A 147 18.06 30.70 8.17
CA PHE A 147 17.86 32.12 8.41
C PHE A 147 17.54 32.49 9.86
N PHE A 148 16.81 31.58 10.57
CA PHE A 148 16.27 31.88 11.91
C PHE A 148 16.86 31.00 13.01
N GLY A 149 17.63 29.95 12.68
CA GLY A 149 18.15 29.00 13.66
C GLY A 149 17.04 28.11 14.30
N TRP A 150 15.89 27.97 13.66
CA TRP A 150 14.73 27.24 14.20
C TRP A 150 14.88 25.72 14.03
N ASN A 151 15.83 25.13 14.76
CA ASN A 151 16.11 23.69 14.67
C ASN A 151 14.90 22.80 14.99
N PHE A 152 13.90 23.30 15.71
CA PHE A 152 12.67 22.57 16.02
C PHE A 152 11.76 22.31 14.81
N VAL A 153 11.94 23.02 13.70
CA VAL A 153 11.12 22.88 12.49
C VAL A 153 11.33 21.53 11.83
N ASP A 154 12.56 21.01 11.79
CA ASP A 154 12.86 19.69 11.24
C ASP A 154 12.11 18.56 11.97
N PRO A 155 12.22 18.39 13.31
CA PRO A 155 11.44 17.39 14.00
C PRO A 155 9.92 17.64 13.92
N ALA A 156 9.44 18.88 13.83
CA ALA A 156 8.03 19.16 13.67
C ALA A 156 7.48 18.64 12.33
N ILE A 157 8.20 18.94 11.24
CA ILE A 157 7.83 18.42 9.90
C ILE A 157 7.97 16.89 9.86
N SER A 158 9.01 16.34 10.48
CA SER A 158 9.24 14.90 10.55
C SER A 158 8.09 14.15 11.23
N ILE A 159 7.50 14.71 12.31
CA ILE A 159 6.31 14.14 12.96
C ILE A 159 5.14 14.09 11.98
N VAL A 160 4.88 15.17 11.25
CA VAL A 160 3.77 15.23 10.31
C VAL A 160 3.94 14.20 9.19
N LEU A 161 5.13 14.16 8.58
CA LEU A 161 5.43 13.19 7.51
C LEU A 161 5.34 11.75 8.02
N SER A 162 5.94 11.46 9.18
CA SER A 162 5.91 10.13 9.76
C SER A 162 4.50 9.70 10.19
N ALA A 163 3.65 10.61 10.64
CA ALA A 163 2.26 10.30 10.95
C ALA A 163 1.48 9.87 9.68
N ILE A 164 1.71 10.53 8.56
CA ILE A 164 1.10 10.17 7.27
C ILE A 164 1.61 8.79 6.81
N ILE A 165 2.93 8.56 6.87
CA ILE A 165 3.56 7.29 6.50
C ILE A 165 3.03 6.14 7.40
N GLY A 166 2.98 6.37 8.70
CA GLY A 166 2.47 5.40 9.67
C GLY A 166 1.00 5.05 9.46
N TYR A 167 0.18 6.05 9.13
CA TYR A 167 -1.22 5.84 8.80
C TYR A 167 -1.39 4.97 7.54
N ASN A 168 -0.61 5.24 6.49
CA ASN A 168 -0.62 4.44 5.27
C ASN A 168 -0.14 3.00 5.54
N GLY A 169 0.94 2.84 6.29
CA GLY A 169 1.44 1.53 6.71
C GLY A 169 0.42 0.74 7.54
N PHE A 170 -0.27 1.42 8.47
CA PHE A 170 -1.32 0.80 9.27
C PHE A 170 -2.51 0.31 8.41
N ASN A 171 -2.96 1.11 7.45
CA ASN A 171 -4.03 0.72 6.54
C ASN A 171 -3.61 -0.47 5.67
N LEU A 172 -2.39 -0.45 5.12
CA LEU A 172 -1.85 -1.56 4.34
C LEU A 172 -1.79 -2.86 5.16
N ALA A 173 -1.27 -2.81 6.38
CA ALA A 173 -1.24 -3.95 7.28
C ALA A 173 -2.65 -4.45 7.65
N LYS A 174 -3.57 -3.53 7.97
CA LYS A 174 -4.96 -3.84 8.29
C LYS A 174 -5.68 -4.53 7.13
N ASP A 175 -5.50 -4.07 5.90
CA ASP A 175 -6.14 -4.66 4.72
C ASP A 175 -5.52 -6.03 4.39
N SER A 176 -4.21 -6.19 4.53
CA SER A 176 -3.54 -7.49 4.42
C SER A 176 -4.07 -8.50 5.46
N VAL A 177 -4.24 -8.07 6.71
CA VAL A 177 -4.82 -8.92 7.77
C VAL A 177 -6.26 -9.34 7.44
N LYS A 178 -7.09 -8.45 6.89
CA LYS A 178 -8.46 -8.81 6.48
C LYS A 178 -8.46 -9.93 5.44
N ILE A 179 -7.56 -9.87 4.44
CA ILE A 179 -7.42 -10.89 3.40
C ILE A 179 -6.96 -12.21 4.04
N LEU A 180 -5.91 -12.17 4.86
CA LEU A 180 -5.36 -13.37 5.53
C LEU A 180 -6.36 -14.00 6.50
N ALA A 181 -7.18 -13.19 7.18
CA ALA A 181 -8.25 -13.62 8.07
C ALA A 181 -9.51 -14.07 7.32
N GLN A 182 -9.46 -14.15 5.99
CA GLN A 182 -10.59 -14.64 5.14
C GLN A 182 -11.86 -13.81 5.31
N ARG A 183 -11.74 -12.51 5.57
CA ARG A 183 -12.91 -11.63 5.61
C ARG A 183 -13.56 -11.57 4.24
N ALA A 184 -14.91 -11.62 4.21
CA ALA A 184 -15.67 -11.46 2.98
C ALA A 184 -15.34 -10.13 2.30
N PRO A 185 -14.89 -10.15 1.01
CA PRO A 185 -14.49 -8.96 0.27
C PRO A 185 -15.67 -8.18 -0.30
N LEU A 186 -16.83 -8.83 -0.45
CA LEU A 186 -18.04 -8.30 -1.09
C LEU A 186 -19.22 -8.40 -0.14
N ASN A 187 -20.30 -7.71 -0.49
CA ASN A 187 -21.59 -7.89 0.15
C ASN A 187 -22.17 -9.26 -0.27
N ILE A 188 -22.22 -10.19 0.67
CA ILE A 188 -22.65 -11.56 0.45
C ILE A 188 -24.11 -11.60 -0.06
N ASP A 189 -25.01 -10.78 0.51
CA ASP A 189 -26.43 -10.77 0.16
C ASP A 189 -26.65 -10.32 -1.29
N GLU A 190 -25.83 -9.42 -1.81
CA GLU A 190 -25.88 -8.99 -3.21
C GLU A 190 -25.49 -10.12 -4.16
N VAL A 191 -24.43 -10.87 -3.84
CA VAL A 191 -23.97 -12.00 -4.68
C VAL A 191 -24.99 -13.13 -4.66
N ILE A 192 -25.52 -13.49 -3.48
CA ILE A 192 -26.55 -14.52 -3.33
C ILE A 192 -27.79 -14.12 -4.12
N SER A 193 -28.33 -12.91 -3.91
CA SER A 193 -29.55 -12.45 -4.59
C SER A 193 -29.37 -12.43 -6.12
N ALA A 194 -28.17 -12.09 -6.61
CA ALA A 194 -27.88 -12.12 -8.04
C ALA A 194 -27.87 -13.53 -8.60
N LEU A 195 -27.29 -14.51 -7.88
CA LEU A 195 -27.28 -15.92 -8.26
C LEU A 195 -28.68 -16.52 -8.27
N GLU A 196 -29.46 -16.35 -7.20
CA GLU A 196 -30.80 -16.87 -7.05
C GLU A 196 -31.74 -16.32 -8.11
N LYS A 197 -31.66 -15.03 -8.42
CA LYS A 197 -32.45 -14.38 -9.45
C LYS A 197 -32.09 -14.86 -10.86
N GLN A 198 -30.77 -15.04 -11.14
CA GLN A 198 -30.29 -15.39 -12.48
C GLN A 198 -30.64 -16.86 -12.85
N PHE A 199 -30.49 -17.77 -11.89
CA PHE A 199 -30.58 -19.21 -12.15
C PHE A 199 -31.81 -19.90 -11.56
N ALA A 200 -32.68 -19.15 -10.87
CA ALA A 200 -33.87 -19.68 -10.16
C ALA A 200 -33.50 -20.84 -9.20
N ILE A 201 -32.42 -20.69 -8.48
CA ILE A 201 -31.89 -21.63 -7.48
C ILE A 201 -32.01 -21.03 -6.08
N GLN A 202 -31.79 -21.85 -5.04
CA GLN A 202 -31.61 -21.38 -3.68
C GLN A 202 -30.13 -21.60 -3.29
N VAL A 203 -29.48 -20.58 -2.70
CA VAL A 203 -28.10 -20.63 -2.23
C VAL A 203 -28.08 -20.78 -0.71
N LYS A 204 -27.30 -21.74 -0.20
CA LYS A 204 -27.07 -21.97 1.23
C LYS A 204 -25.58 -22.11 1.52
N ASP A 205 -25.22 -21.92 2.79
CA ASP A 205 -23.86 -22.09 3.31
C ASP A 205 -22.80 -21.37 2.46
N PHE A 206 -23.08 -20.09 2.14
CA PHE A 206 -22.26 -19.29 1.24
C PHE A 206 -21.06 -18.71 1.96
N HIS A 207 -19.87 -19.12 1.56
CA HIS A 207 -18.59 -18.62 2.05
C HIS A 207 -17.82 -17.99 0.91
N ILE A 208 -17.29 -16.78 1.14
CA ILE A 208 -16.43 -16.06 0.18
C ILE A 208 -15.21 -15.49 0.90
N TRP A 209 -14.05 -15.64 0.30
CA TRP A 209 -12.80 -15.06 0.82
C TRP A 209 -11.89 -14.62 -0.31
N SER A 210 -10.95 -13.73 0.02
CA SER A 210 -9.94 -13.22 -0.91
C SER A 210 -8.71 -14.11 -0.94
N MET A 211 -8.16 -14.32 -2.13
CA MET A 211 -6.79 -14.82 -2.32
C MET A 211 -5.80 -13.65 -2.39
N THR A 212 -6.13 -12.65 -3.20
CA THR A 212 -5.41 -11.38 -3.34
C THR A 212 -6.38 -10.21 -3.15
N SER A 213 -5.94 -9.00 -3.42
CA SER A 213 -6.81 -7.80 -3.42
C SER A 213 -7.90 -7.84 -4.51
N THR A 214 -7.72 -8.65 -5.56
CA THR A 214 -8.59 -8.68 -6.75
C THR A 214 -9.09 -10.06 -7.14
N SER A 215 -8.66 -11.14 -6.45
CA SER A 215 -9.02 -12.53 -6.74
C SER A 215 -9.77 -13.13 -5.56
N TYR A 216 -10.99 -13.65 -5.81
CA TYR A 216 -11.85 -14.20 -4.78
C TYR A 216 -12.20 -15.66 -5.05
N ILE A 217 -12.44 -16.39 -3.97
CA ILE A 217 -12.88 -17.78 -3.98
C ILE A 217 -14.21 -17.88 -3.26
N VAL A 218 -15.08 -18.76 -3.74
CA VAL A 218 -16.38 -19.02 -3.12
C VAL A 218 -16.60 -20.51 -2.92
N SER A 219 -17.31 -20.85 -1.85
CA SER A 219 -17.86 -22.17 -1.61
C SER A 219 -19.30 -22.01 -1.15
N PHE A 220 -20.24 -22.76 -1.76
CA PHE A 220 -21.64 -22.72 -1.37
C PHE A 220 -22.41 -23.98 -1.79
N GLU A 221 -23.56 -24.21 -1.13
CA GLU A 221 -24.54 -25.20 -1.49
C GLU A 221 -25.59 -24.60 -2.42
N MET A 222 -25.91 -25.29 -3.51
CA MET A 222 -26.90 -24.89 -4.49
C MET A 222 -28.03 -25.91 -4.48
N ILE A 223 -29.26 -25.47 -4.16
CA ILE A 223 -30.47 -26.27 -4.24
C ILE A 223 -31.22 -25.88 -5.52
N GLY A 224 -31.49 -26.86 -6.36
CA GLY A 224 -32.10 -26.69 -7.68
C GLY A 224 -31.19 -27.15 -8.81
N GLN A 225 -31.65 -27.00 -10.05
CA GLN A 225 -30.90 -27.42 -11.24
C GLN A 225 -30.42 -26.20 -12.02
N ALA A 226 -29.11 -26.02 -12.09
CA ALA A 226 -28.48 -25.06 -12.97
C ALA A 226 -27.19 -25.66 -13.56
N ASP A 227 -26.80 -25.18 -14.72
CA ASP A 227 -25.55 -25.53 -15.34
C ASP A 227 -24.37 -24.91 -14.55
N LEU A 228 -23.53 -25.76 -13.96
CA LEU A 228 -22.41 -25.34 -13.12
C LEU A 228 -21.40 -24.45 -13.86
N ASP A 229 -21.19 -24.67 -15.17
CA ASP A 229 -20.28 -23.88 -15.97
C ASP A 229 -20.82 -22.46 -16.21
N GLN A 230 -22.15 -22.35 -16.40
CA GLN A 230 -22.83 -21.07 -16.51
C GLN A 230 -22.77 -20.30 -15.17
N VAL A 231 -23.00 -20.98 -14.04
CA VAL A 231 -22.91 -20.39 -12.69
C VAL A 231 -21.48 -19.89 -12.43
N LYS A 232 -20.45 -20.70 -12.73
CA LYS A 232 -19.05 -20.29 -12.58
C LYS A 232 -18.72 -19.10 -13.49
N SER A 233 -19.17 -19.11 -14.73
CA SER A 233 -18.97 -17.99 -15.66
C SER A 233 -19.65 -16.71 -15.15
N PHE A 234 -20.84 -16.80 -14.58
CA PHE A 234 -21.53 -15.65 -13.99
C PHE A 234 -20.78 -15.08 -12.79
N LEU A 235 -20.15 -15.92 -11.98
CA LEU A 235 -19.38 -15.49 -10.80
C LEU A 235 -18.14 -14.65 -11.16
N THR A 236 -17.59 -14.79 -12.37
CA THR A 236 -16.42 -14.02 -12.81
C THR A 236 -16.65 -12.51 -12.84
N GLN A 237 -17.90 -12.05 -13.05
CA GLN A 237 -18.23 -10.62 -12.99
C GLN A 237 -18.01 -9.99 -11.59
N PHE A 238 -17.94 -10.83 -10.55
CA PHE A 238 -17.63 -10.43 -9.17
C PHE A 238 -16.14 -10.65 -8.81
N ASN A 239 -15.27 -10.90 -9.80
CA ASN A 239 -13.86 -11.30 -9.61
C ASN A 239 -13.68 -12.62 -8.81
N ILE A 240 -14.67 -13.50 -8.89
CA ILE A 240 -14.63 -14.85 -8.31
C ILE A 240 -14.11 -15.79 -9.38
N HIS A 241 -12.86 -16.25 -9.23
CA HIS A 241 -12.18 -17.09 -10.22
C HIS A 241 -12.17 -18.57 -9.86
N HIS A 242 -12.48 -18.91 -8.61
CA HIS A 242 -12.59 -20.29 -8.16
C HIS A 242 -13.87 -20.48 -7.34
N ALA A 243 -14.70 -21.44 -7.75
CA ALA A 243 -15.95 -21.74 -7.07
C ALA A 243 -16.08 -23.26 -6.82
N THR A 244 -16.29 -23.62 -5.56
CA THR A 244 -16.67 -24.96 -5.13
C THR A 244 -18.18 -24.95 -4.88
N ILE A 245 -18.93 -25.73 -5.65
CA ILE A 245 -20.39 -25.74 -5.60
C ILE A 245 -20.85 -27.16 -5.30
N GLU A 246 -21.54 -27.35 -4.19
CA GLU A 246 -22.21 -28.59 -3.86
C GLU A 246 -23.65 -28.50 -4.34
N GLN A 247 -24.02 -29.30 -5.36
CA GLN A 247 -25.38 -29.33 -5.85
C GLN A 247 -26.19 -30.34 -5.05
N LYS A 248 -27.29 -29.87 -4.43
CA LYS A 248 -28.27 -30.72 -3.69
C LYS A 248 -29.55 -30.76 -4.46
N ASN A 249 -30.11 -31.97 -4.59
CA ASN A 249 -31.48 -32.14 -5.05
C ASN A 249 -32.41 -31.90 -3.86
N ASP A 250 -33.57 -31.29 -4.10
CA ASP A 250 -34.67 -31.14 -3.13
C ASP A 250 -35.11 -32.47 -2.53
#